data_8684255a7b326e513715622ddc2b898b
#
_entry.id   8684255a7b326e513715622ddc2b898b
#
_cell.length_a   1.000
_cell.length_b   1.000
_cell.length_c   1.000
_cell.angle_alpha   90.00
_cell.angle_beta   90.00
_cell.angle_gamma   90.00
#
_symmetry.space_group_name_H-M   'P 1'
#
loop_
_entity.id
_entity.type
_entity.pdbx_description
1 polymer ?
#
loop_
_entity_poly.entity_id
_entity_poly.type
_entity_poly.pdbx_seq_one_letter_code
_entity_poly.pdbx_strand_id
1 'polypeptide(L)'
;MKLLELLKNTDITCENGQENIEISGVSYDSRKTQPGELFVCVRGFQSDGHAFAAAAQKAGAAVIVAEEMLPDIGIPVILTKDGRKALSAVSANFFGRPSDQMLVFGVTGTNGKTTITYLMKAIADEWGKECGVLGTIAYVYGGQRFESINTTPESFELQRMFAEMHQKYDTHICAMEVSSHSLALSRAEDISFDYSVFTNLTPDHMDFHKDFEDYYNAKKKLFLQSSKCSVINIDDPYGKRLFDELKAEGRPVKSCAAEDENADYRALVREKSVSGTRAEIFRDGESLGE
;
A
#
# COMPACT_ATOMS: atom_id res chain seq x y z
N MET A 1 20.23 -14.13 -0.03
CA MET A 1 19.04 -14.95 0.39
C MET A 1 18.84 -16.06 -0.61
N LYS A 2 18.46 -17.27 -0.17
CA LYS A 2 18.16 -18.35 -1.11
C LYS A 2 16.84 -18.13 -1.83
N LEU A 3 16.75 -18.57 -3.08
CA LEU A 3 15.53 -18.44 -3.89
C LEU A 3 14.31 -19.06 -3.19
N LEU A 4 14.45 -20.25 -2.58
CA LEU A 4 13.37 -20.89 -1.83
C LEU A 4 12.83 -20.01 -0.69
N GLU A 5 13.69 -19.28 0.00
CA GLU A 5 13.30 -18.36 1.08
C GLU A 5 12.55 -17.15 0.51
N LEU A 6 13.01 -16.65 -0.63
CA LEU A 6 12.39 -15.52 -1.33
C LEU A 6 10.98 -15.86 -1.85
N LEU A 7 10.77 -17.10 -2.28
CA LEU A 7 9.47 -17.58 -2.78
C LEU A 7 8.53 -18.12 -1.69
N LYS A 8 8.93 -18.06 -0.42
CA LYS A 8 8.11 -18.56 0.69
C LYS A 8 6.78 -17.81 0.80
N ASN A 9 5.68 -18.57 0.97
CA ASN A 9 4.31 -18.03 1.05
C ASN A 9 3.86 -17.25 -0.19
N THR A 10 4.45 -17.52 -1.35
CA THR A 10 3.98 -17.05 -2.65
C THR A 10 3.30 -18.19 -3.39
N ASP A 11 2.59 -17.88 -4.47
CA ASP A 11 2.05 -18.87 -5.41
C ASP A 11 3.07 -19.29 -6.49
N ILE A 12 4.33 -18.91 -6.33
CA ILE A 12 5.42 -19.14 -7.26
C ILE A 12 6.23 -20.36 -6.77
N THR A 13 6.48 -21.29 -7.66
CA THR A 13 7.28 -22.49 -7.37
C THR A 13 8.47 -22.58 -8.31
N CYS A 14 9.66 -22.87 -7.77
CA CYS A 14 10.84 -23.17 -8.56
C CYS A 14 10.96 -24.67 -8.86
N GLU A 15 11.68 -25.01 -9.92
CA GLU A 15 11.99 -26.38 -10.26
C GLU A 15 13.07 -26.98 -9.34
N ASN A 16 13.11 -28.33 -9.26
CA ASN A 16 14.13 -29.04 -8.48
C ASN A 16 15.55 -28.61 -8.87
N GLY A 17 16.36 -28.26 -7.87
CA GLY A 17 17.73 -27.81 -8.04
C GLY A 17 17.91 -26.28 -8.12
N GLN A 18 16.83 -25.52 -8.24
CA GLN A 18 16.86 -24.05 -8.27
C GLN A 18 16.74 -23.42 -6.87
N GLU A 19 16.31 -24.18 -5.88
CA GLU A 19 15.99 -23.74 -4.52
C GLU A 19 17.15 -23.02 -3.82
N ASN A 20 18.39 -23.44 -4.16
CA ASN A 20 19.62 -22.96 -3.54
C ASN A 20 20.29 -21.81 -4.30
N ILE A 21 19.70 -21.29 -5.38
CA ILE A 21 20.22 -20.11 -6.09
C ILE A 21 20.27 -18.95 -5.10
N GLU A 22 21.44 -18.35 -4.94
CA GLU A 22 21.62 -17.15 -4.12
C GLU A 22 21.13 -15.92 -4.85
N ILE A 23 20.22 -15.18 -4.23
CA ILE A 23 19.63 -13.95 -4.75
C ILE A 23 20.16 -12.77 -3.94
N SER A 24 20.81 -11.82 -4.62
CA SER A 24 21.40 -10.62 -4.03
C SER A 24 20.40 -9.45 -3.87
N GLY A 25 19.31 -9.45 -4.65
CA GLY A 25 18.32 -8.39 -4.70
C GLY A 25 17.13 -8.75 -5.56
N VAL A 26 16.17 -7.83 -5.65
CA VAL A 26 14.98 -7.90 -6.52
C VAL A 26 14.97 -6.68 -7.42
N SER A 27 14.66 -6.87 -8.69
CA SER A 27 14.51 -5.78 -9.66
C SER A 27 13.33 -6.02 -10.61
N TYR A 28 12.78 -4.95 -11.16
CA TYR A 28 11.72 -4.96 -12.18
C TYR A 28 12.00 -3.93 -13.30
N ASP A 29 13.12 -3.21 -13.19
CA ASP A 29 13.65 -2.30 -14.21
C ASP A 29 15.03 -2.81 -14.66
N SER A 30 15.12 -3.35 -15.89
CA SER A 30 16.34 -3.95 -16.42
C SER A 30 17.54 -2.99 -16.49
N ARG A 31 17.30 -1.67 -16.47
CA ARG A 31 18.36 -0.63 -16.44
C ARG A 31 19.02 -0.51 -15.07
N LYS A 32 18.33 -0.98 -14.03
CA LYS A 32 18.77 -0.94 -12.62
C LYS A 32 19.20 -2.30 -12.10
N THR A 33 18.91 -3.38 -12.85
CA THR A 33 19.24 -4.75 -12.45
C THR A 33 20.74 -4.90 -12.20
N GLN A 34 21.08 -5.53 -11.08
CA GLN A 34 22.45 -5.83 -10.67
C GLN A 34 22.74 -7.34 -10.75
N PRO A 35 24.03 -7.75 -10.85
CA PRO A 35 24.37 -9.16 -10.85
C PRO A 35 23.85 -9.93 -9.64
N GLY A 36 23.25 -11.08 -9.88
CA GLY A 36 22.70 -11.95 -8.85
C GLY A 36 21.27 -11.62 -8.41
N GLU A 37 20.63 -10.59 -8.97
CA GLU A 37 19.25 -10.26 -8.63
C GLU A 37 18.23 -11.18 -9.31
N LEU A 38 17.06 -11.28 -8.67
CA LEU A 38 15.84 -11.81 -9.28
C LEU A 38 15.14 -10.68 -10.03
N PHE A 39 14.93 -10.84 -11.33
CA PHE A 39 14.20 -9.88 -12.15
C PHE A 39 12.74 -10.31 -12.32
N VAL A 40 11.79 -9.42 -12.04
CA VAL A 40 10.35 -9.70 -12.23
C VAL A 40 9.85 -8.97 -13.46
N CYS A 41 9.31 -9.71 -14.43
CA CYS A 41 8.63 -9.16 -15.58
C CYS A 41 7.24 -8.66 -15.18
N VAL A 42 7.06 -7.34 -15.20
CA VAL A 42 5.80 -6.69 -14.86
C VAL A 42 5.17 -6.10 -16.13
N ARG A 43 3.90 -6.44 -16.39
CA ARG A 43 3.14 -5.80 -17.46
C ARG A 43 2.67 -4.41 -17.02
N GLY A 44 3.23 -3.37 -17.64
CA GLY A 44 2.87 -1.98 -17.44
C GLY A 44 1.85 -1.50 -18.49
N PHE A 45 1.38 -0.25 -18.34
CA PHE A 45 0.46 0.36 -19.31
C PHE A 45 1.14 0.75 -20.63
N GLN A 46 2.42 1.12 -20.57
CA GLN A 46 3.18 1.60 -21.75
C GLN A 46 4.21 0.60 -22.25
N SER A 47 4.59 -0.36 -21.42
CA SER A 47 5.63 -1.34 -21.76
C SER A 47 5.38 -2.65 -21.04
N ASP A 48 5.74 -3.75 -21.68
CA ASP A 48 5.72 -5.08 -21.09
C ASP A 48 7.13 -5.46 -20.61
N GLY A 49 7.26 -5.77 -19.32
CA GLY A 49 8.52 -6.17 -18.68
C GLY A 49 9.17 -7.40 -19.31
N HIS A 50 8.39 -8.29 -19.93
CA HIS A 50 8.89 -9.48 -20.64
C HIS A 50 9.83 -9.12 -21.78
N ALA A 51 9.60 -8.01 -22.47
CA ALA A 51 10.47 -7.51 -23.52
C ALA A 51 11.89 -7.11 -23.02
N PHE A 52 12.06 -6.92 -21.72
CA PHE A 52 13.34 -6.53 -21.11
C PHE A 52 14.07 -7.68 -20.41
N ALA A 53 13.53 -8.90 -20.46
CA ALA A 53 14.12 -10.07 -19.81
C ALA A 53 15.56 -10.36 -20.30
N ALA A 54 15.80 -10.27 -21.61
CA ALA A 54 17.15 -10.44 -22.18
C ALA A 54 18.13 -9.36 -21.72
N ALA A 55 17.65 -8.12 -21.54
CA ALA A 55 18.47 -7.04 -20.99
C ALA A 55 18.80 -7.26 -19.52
N ALA A 56 17.85 -7.75 -18.72
CA ALA A 56 18.07 -8.12 -17.33
C ALA A 56 19.05 -9.28 -17.19
N GLN A 57 18.93 -10.33 -18.02
CA GLN A 57 19.92 -11.41 -18.10
C GLN A 57 21.32 -10.88 -18.42
N LYS A 58 21.43 -10.00 -19.42
CA LYS A 58 22.71 -9.37 -19.79
C LYS A 58 23.30 -8.51 -18.67
N ALA A 59 22.45 -7.89 -17.84
CA ALA A 59 22.87 -7.14 -16.66
C ALA A 59 23.29 -8.05 -15.49
N GLY A 60 23.08 -9.37 -15.61
CA GLY A 60 23.52 -10.37 -14.64
C GLY A 60 22.43 -10.87 -13.70
N ALA A 61 21.15 -10.70 -14.03
CA ALA A 61 20.08 -11.35 -13.30
C ALA A 61 20.33 -12.86 -13.14
N ALA A 62 20.12 -13.39 -11.93
CA ALA A 62 20.31 -14.81 -11.67
C ALA A 62 19.07 -15.65 -12.01
N VAL A 63 17.88 -15.05 -11.88
CA VAL A 63 16.58 -15.69 -12.11
C VAL A 63 15.63 -14.64 -12.70
N ILE A 64 14.71 -15.09 -13.56
CA ILE A 64 13.61 -14.26 -14.06
C ILE A 64 12.29 -14.85 -13.60
N VAL A 65 11.37 -14.01 -13.11
CA VAL A 65 9.95 -14.34 -12.89
C VAL A 65 9.13 -13.72 -14.01
N ALA A 66 8.32 -14.53 -14.68
CA ALA A 66 7.56 -14.13 -15.87
C ALA A 66 6.17 -14.78 -15.89
N GLU A 67 5.23 -14.18 -16.62
CA GLU A 67 3.88 -14.73 -16.80
C GLU A 67 3.81 -15.74 -17.97
N GLU A 68 4.88 -15.84 -18.75
CA GLU A 68 4.99 -16.77 -19.89
C GLU A 68 6.44 -17.28 -20.05
N MET A 69 6.58 -18.41 -20.75
CA MET A 69 7.91 -18.95 -21.04
C MET A 69 8.69 -18.04 -21.97
N LEU A 70 9.97 -17.88 -21.69
CA LEU A 70 10.92 -17.03 -22.45
C LEU A 70 12.03 -17.92 -23.05
N PRO A 71 11.81 -18.50 -24.24
CA PRO A 71 12.69 -19.54 -24.78
C PRO A 71 14.13 -19.08 -25.08
N ASP A 72 14.32 -17.77 -25.30
CA ASP A 72 15.64 -17.19 -25.62
C ASP A 72 16.44 -16.77 -24.36
N ILE A 73 15.94 -17.07 -23.19
CA ILE A 73 16.59 -16.76 -21.91
C ILE A 73 17.39 -17.97 -21.43
N GLY A 74 18.70 -17.76 -21.20
CA GLY A 74 19.64 -18.82 -20.80
C GLY A 74 19.81 -19.01 -19.29
N ILE A 75 19.03 -18.31 -18.45
CA ILE A 75 18.98 -18.44 -16.99
C ILE A 75 17.60 -18.99 -16.57
N PRO A 76 17.43 -19.48 -15.33
CA PRO A 76 16.14 -19.96 -14.86
C PRO A 76 15.02 -18.94 -15.02
N VAL A 77 13.91 -19.36 -15.66
CA VAL A 77 12.66 -18.61 -15.77
C VAL A 77 11.60 -19.31 -14.96
N ILE A 78 11.05 -18.62 -13.98
CA ILE A 78 9.99 -19.14 -13.09
C ILE A 78 8.67 -18.51 -13.46
N LEU A 79 7.64 -19.33 -13.63
CA LEU A 79 6.33 -18.85 -14.03
C LEU A 79 5.49 -18.35 -12.84
N THR A 80 4.80 -17.26 -13.06
CA THR A 80 3.75 -16.74 -12.18
C THR A 80 2.48 -16.46 -12.98
N LYS A 81 1.34 -16.39 -12.30
CA LYS A 81 0.08 -15.98 -12.92
C LYS A 81 -0.07 -14.46 -13.03
N ASP A 82 0.65 -13.71 -12.19
CA ASP A 82 0.55 -12.24 -12.07
C ASP A 82 1.90 -11.68 -11.62
N GLY A 83 2.61 -11.02 -12.53
CA GLY A 83 3.92 -10.44 -12.28
C GLY A 83 3.89 -9.31 -11.24
N ARG A 84 2.77 -8.59 -11.09
CA ARG A 84 2.65 -7.53 -10.08
C ARG A 84 2.51 -8.10 -8.68
N LYS A 85 1.69 -9.13 -8.50
CA LYS A 85 1.60 -9.86 -7.22
C LYS A 85 2.91 -10.56 -6.89
N ALA A 86 3.55 -11.15 -7.89
CA ALA A 86 4.87 -11.73 -7.73
C ALA A 86 5.88 -10.69 -7.23
N LEU A 87 5.95 -9.50 -7.84
CA LEU A 87 6.83 -8.42 -7.39
C LEU A 87 6.54 -7.99 -5.95
N SER A 88 5.26 -7.86 -5.60
CA SER A 88 4.85 -7.49 -4.24
C SER A 88 5.36 -8.52 -3.22
N ALA A 89 5.06 -9.80 -3.45
CA ALA A 89 5.39 -10.88 -2.52
C ALA A 89 6.90 -11.11 -2.37
N VAL A 90 7.65 -11.17 -3.49
CA VAL A 90 9.11 -11.37 -3.41
C VAL A 90 9.82 -10.16 -2.81
N SER A 91 9.31 -8.93 -3.05
CA SER A 91 9.87 -7.73 -2.40
C SER A 91 9.62 -7.75 -0.90
N ALA A 92 8.40 -8.10 -0.46
CA ALA A 92 8.09 -8.23 0.97
C ALA A 92 9.03 -9.25 1.65
N ASN A 93 9.21 -10.43 1.06
CA ASN A 93 10.09 -11.46 1.60
C ASN A 93 11.56 -11.03 1.60
N PHE A 94 12.04 -10.38 0.52
CA PHE A 94 13.42 -9.90 0.42
C PHE A 94 13.77 -8.90 1.52
N PHE A 95 12.87 -7.98 1.82
CA PHE A 95 13.07 -6.98 2.88
C PHE A 95 12.63 -7.46 4.28
N GLY A 96 12.22 -8.74 4.42
CA GLY A 96 11.86 -9.34 5.72
C GLY A 96 10.50 -8.89 6.24
N ARG A 97 9.55 -8.54 5.35
CA ARG A 97 8.17 -8.11 5.67
C ARG A 97 8.13 -7.00 6.74
N PRO A 98 8.76 -5.86 6.50
CA PRO A 98 8.96 -4.84 7.52
C PRO A 98 7.65 -4.24 8.05
N SER A 99 6.57 -4.19 7.24
CA SER A 99 5.26 -3.71 7.69
C SER A 99 4.64 -4.56 8.80
N ASP A 100 5.02 -5.85 8.93
CA ASP A 100 4.54 -6.73 10.00
C ASP A 100 5.05 -6.29 11.39
N GLN A 101 6.11 -5.48 11.42
CA GLN A 101 6.78 -5.00 12.63
C GLN A 101 6.49 -3.52 12.91
N MET A 102 5.60 -2.91 12.15
CA MET A 102 5.24 -1.48 12.24
C MET A 102 3.74 -1.32 12.47
N LEU A 103 3.34 -0.16 12.94
CA LEU A 103 1.94 0.27 13.01
C LEU A 103 1.62 1.04 11.72
N VAL A 104 0.85 0.42 10.82
CA VAL A 104 0.60 0.97 9.50
C VAL A 104 -0.85 1.42 9.33
N PHE A 105 -1.03 2.69 8.99
CA PHE A 105 -2.31 3.30 8.66
C PHE A 105 -2.43 3.51 7.15
N GLY A 106 -3.41 2.89 6.52
CA GLY A 106 -3.75 3.12 5.12
C GLY A 106 -4.93 4.08 4.98
N VAL A 107 -4.76 5.16 4.23
CA VAL A 107 -5.83 6.14 3.99
C VAL A 107 -6.21 6.13 2.51
N THR A 108 -7.48 5.83 2.22
CA THR A 108 -8.02 5.87 0.86
C THR A 108 -9.28 6.74 0.78
N GLY A 109 -9.66 7.06 -0.44
CA GLY A 109 -10.79 7.91 -0.79
C GLY A 109 -10.44 8.78 -1.99
N THR A 110 -11.37 9.60 -2.49
CA THR A 110 -11.07 10.55 -3.56
C THR A 110 -10.29 11.73 -3.00
N ASN A 111 -10.79 12.39 -1.99
CA ASN A 111 -10.22 13.59 -1.37
C ASN A 111 -9.88 13.37 0.10
N GLY A 112 -8.97 14.18 0.65
CA GLY A 112 -8.65 14.20 2.08
C GLY A 112 -7.55 13.24 2.52
N LYS A 113 -7.06 12.33 1.68
CA LYS A 113 -5.99 11.38 2.02
C LYS A 113 -4.76 12.06 2.61
N THR A 114 -4.21 13.02 1.89
CA THR A 114 -3.01 13.78 2.31
C THR A 114 -3.23 14.51 3.63
N THR A 115 -4.39 15.17 3.78
CA THR A 115 -4.70 15.89 5.01
C THR A 115 -4.70 14.95 6.21
N ILE A 116 -5.34 13.78 6.09
CA ILE A 116 -5.42 12.81 7.18
C ILE A 116 -4.06 12.21 7.51
N THR A 117 -3.24 11.85 6.52
CA THR A 117 -1.89 11.30 6.79
C THR A 117 -1.00 12.31 7.52
N TYR A 118 -1.06 13.60 7.17
CA TYR A 118 -0.32 14.64 7.88
C TYR A 118 -0.89 14.95 9.26
N LEU A 119 -2.21 14.88 9.45
CA LEU A 119 -2.81 14.99 10.80
C LEU A 119 -2.39 13.82 11.68
N MET A 120 -2.36 12.60 11.16
CA MET A 120 -1.85 11.43 11.90
C MET A 120 -0.40 11.62 12.31
N LYS A 121 0.43 12.13 11.39
CA LYS A 121 1.83 12.47 11.72
C LYS A 121 1.90 13.49 12.84
N ALA A 122 1.16 14.58 12.76
CA ALA A 122 1.16 15.62 13.79
C ALA A 122 0.73 15.07 15.16
N ILE A 123 -0.26 14.21 15.21
CA ILE A 123 -0.71 13.54 16.46
C ILE A 123 0.39 12.61 17.00
N ALA A 124 1.05 11.84 16.14
CA ALA A 124 2.14 10.97 16.56
C ALA A 124 3.35 11.77 17.07
N ASP A 125 3.71 12.85 16.38
CA ASP A 125 4.80 13.74 16.79
C ASP A 125 4.52 14.38 18.17
N GLU A 126 3.28 14.83 18.42
CA GLU A 126 2.86 15.36 19.74
C GLU A 126 2.90 14.26 20.82
N TRP A 127 2.63 13.01 20.44
CA TRP A 127 2.78 11.84 21.32
C TRP A 127 4.25 11.45 21.57
N GLY A 128 5.21 12.13 20.92
CA GLY A 128 6.63 11.83 21.00
C GLY A 128 7.04 10.58 20.23
N LYS A 129 6.27 10.20 19.21
CA LYS A 129 6.53 9.06 18.32
C LYS A 129 6.77 9.54 16.90
N GLU A 130 7.86 9.11 16.31
CA GLU A 130 8.08 9.39 14.89
C GLU A 130 7.08 8.61 14.03
N CYS A 131 6.44 9.32 13.08
CA CYS A 131 5.55 8.75 12.10
C CYS A 131 6.04 9.06 10.69
N GLY A 132 6.30 8.01 9.91
CA GLY A 132 6.54 8.12 8.49
C GLY A 132 5.26 8.51 7.74
N VAL A 133 5.39 9.30 6.67
CA VAL A 133 4.30 9.62 5.75
C VAL A 133 4.70 9.25 4.34
N LEU A 134 3.88 8.45 3.66
CA LEU A 134 4.03 8.14 2.25
C LEU A 134 2.80 8.67 1.49
N GLY A 135 2.98 9.64 0.63
CA GLY A 135 1.85 10.27 -0.05
C GLY A 135 2.22 11.20 -1.19
N THR A 136 1.20 11.90 -1.70
CA THR A 136 1.28 12.72 -2.92
C THR A 136 2.28 13.86 -2.83
N ILE A 137 2.40 14.51 -1.66
CA ILE A 137 3.25 15.71 -1.52
C ILE A 137 4.73 15.34 -1.37
N ALA A 138 5.01 14.30 -0.59
CA ALA A 138 6.38 13.83 -0.30
C ALA A 138 6.32 12.49 0.42
N TYR A 139 7.47 11.80 0.46
CA TYR A 139 7.73 10.74 1.42
C TYR A 139 8.56 11.33 2.56
N VAL A 140 8.08 11.20 3.79
CA VAL A 140 8.69 11.83 4.98
C VAL A 140 8.92 10.77 6.04
N TYR A 141 10.17 10.48 6.39
CA TYR A 141 10.57 9.56 7.44
C TYR A 141 12.04 9.76 7.81
N GLY A 142 12.43 9.33 9.03
CA GLY A 142 13.80 9.47 9.52
C GLY A 142 14.28 10.92 9.55
N GLY A 143 13.39 11.88 9.83
CA GLY A 143 13.69 13.30 9.80
C GLY A 143 13.99 13.89 8.41
N GLN A 144 13.79 13.12 7.34
CA GLN A 144 14.06 13.50 5.96
C GLN A 144 12.79 13.63 5.13
N ARG A 145 12.89 14.37 4.03
CA ARG A 145 11.84 14.56 3.05
C ARG A 145 12.36 14.19 1.67
N PHE A 146 11.69 13.22 1.03
CA PHE A 146 12.03 12.74 -0.30
C PHE A 146 10.94 13.18 -1.29
N GLU A 147 11.31 13.37 -2.53
CA GLU A 147 10.37 13.65 -3.62
C GLU A 147 9.40 12.47 -3.83
N SER A 148 8.12 12.78 -3.96
CA SER A 148 7.10 11.79 -4.29
C SER A 148 6.99 11.64 -5.80
N ILE A 149 7.32 10.45 -6.30
CA ILE A 149 7.14 10.09 -7.71
C ILE A 149 5.69 9.66 -7.97
N ASN A 150 5.09 8.96 -7.02
CA ASN A 150 3.71 8.48 -7.06
C ASN A 150 3.07 8.64 -5.69
N THR A 151 1.76 8.93 -5.63
CA THR A 151 0.99 8.95 -4.37
C THR A 151 1.23 7.69 -3.53
N THR A 152 1.24 6.53 -4.19
CA THR A 152 1.61 5.24 -3.60
C THR A 152 2.71 4.64 -4.49
N PRO A 153 3.94 4.46 -3.98
CA PRO A 153 5.04 3.85 -4.71
C PRO A 153 4.74 2.46 -5.28
N GLU A 154 5.61 1.93 -6.13
CA GLU A 154 5.56 0.53 -6.55
C GLU A 154 5.91 -0.38 -5.37
N SER A 155 5.50 -1.65 -5.41
CA SER A 155 5.63 -2.57 -4.28
C SER A 155 7.06 -2.74 -3.79
N PHE A 156 8.03 -2.81 -4.69
CA PHE A 156 9.46 -2.88 -4.33
C PHE A 156 9.91 -1.65 -3.54
N GLU A 157 9.59 -0.45 -4.03
CA GLU A 157 9.94 0.80 -3.34
C GLU A 157 9.25 0.92 -1.98
N LEU A 158 7.98 0.48 -1.87
CA LEU A 158 7.24 0.46 -0.59
C LEU A 158 7.96 -0.42 0.43
N GLN A 159 8.29 -1.66 0.08
CA GLN A 159 8.96 -2.58 1.00
C GLN A 159 10.34 -2.06 1.41
N ARG A 160 11.09 -1.47 0.46
CA ARG A 160 12.38 -0.83 0.75
C ARG A 160 12.23 0.35 1.73
N MET A 161 11.23 1.23 1.50
CA MET A 161 10.97 2.37 2.39
C MET A 161 10.56 1.92 3.80
N PHE A 162 9.71 0.90 3.92
CA PHE A 162 9.34 0.33 5.22
C PHE A 162 10.56 -0.28 5.93
N ALA A 163 11.42 -0.98 5.19
CA ALA A 163 12.67 -1.52 5.75
C ALA A 163 13.62 -0.40 6.22
N GLU A 164 13.76 0.67 5.44
CA GLU A 164 14.55 1.84 5.85
C GLU A 164 13.97 2.52 7.10
N MET A 165 12.64 2.73 7.15
CA MET A 165 11.97 3.28 8.32
C MET A 165 12.26 2.44 9.57
N HIS A 166 11.99 1.14 9.50
CA HIS A 166 12.10 0.25 10.64
C HIS A 166 13.56 0.00 11.06
N GLN A 167 14.44 -0.36 10.11
CA GLN A 167 15.78 -0.85 10.44
C GLN A 167 16.84 0.25 10.58
N LYS A 168 16.67 1.37 9.85
CA LYS A 168 17.66 2.44 9.80
C LYS A 168 17.27 3.64 10.66
N TYR A 169 16.00 3.97 10.71
CA TYR A 169 15.51 5.18 11.37
C TYR A 169 14.72 4.92 12.65
N ASP A 170 14.51 3.66 13.02
CA ASP A 170 13.73 3.26 14.20
C ASP A 170 12.31 3.85 14.21
N THR A 171 11.74 4.06 13.01
CA THR A 171 10.39 4.57 12.81
C THR A 171 9.42 3.41 12.75
N HIS A 172 8.53 3.30 13.73
CA HIS A 172 7.61 2.16 13.87
C HIS A 172 6.15 2.50 13.51
N ILE A 173 5.86 3.72 13.12
CA ILE A 173 4.52 4.17 12.70
C ILE A 173 4.62 4.73 11.29
N CYS A 174 3.68 4.34 10.41
CA CYS A 174 3.58 4.91 9.08
C CYS A 174 2.12 5.19 8.72
N ALA A 175 1.84 6.41 8.26
CA ALA A 175 0.58 6.80 7.64
C ALA A 175 0.79 6.94 6.13
N MET A 176 0.08 6.14 5.32
CA MET A 176 0.25 6.18 3.88
C MET A 176 -1.04 6.42 3.12
N GLU A 177 -0.94 7.21 2.06
CA GLU A 177 -2.00 7.34 1.08
C GLU A 177 -2.04 6.09 0.20
N VAL A 178 -3.20 5.46 0.11
CA VAL A 178 -3.42 4.27 -0.70
C VAL A 178 -4.38 4.62 -1.84
N SER A 179 -3.84 4.81 -3.04
CA SER A 179 -4.62 5.16 -4.22
C SER A 179 -5.39 3.94 -4.76
N SER A 180 -6.50 4.18 -5.49
CA SER A 180 -7.22 3.09 -6.16
C SER A 180 -6.35 2.38 -7.21
N HIS A 181 -5.48 3.12 -7.90
CA HIS A 181 -4.51 2.56 -8.83
C HIS A 181 -3.56 1.58 -8.13
N SER A 182 -3.03 1.94 -6.96
CA SER A 182 -2.11 1.06 -6.23
C SER A 182 -2.79 -0.23 -5.79
N LEU A 183 -4.05 -0.16 -5.37
CA LEU A 183 -4.85 -1.32 -4.98
C LEU A 183 -5.26 -2.19 -6.19
N ALA A 184 -5.59 -1.56 -7.33
CA ALA A 184 -5.88 -2.28 -8.57
C ALA A 184 -4.63 -2.96 -9.14
N LEU A 185 -3.45 -2.36 -8.98
CA LEU A 185 -2.17 -2.81 -9.51
C LEU A 185 -1.34 -3.62 -8.48
N SER A 186 -1.93 -4.09 -7.40
CA SER A 186 -1.29 -4.90 -6.35
C SER A 186 -0.01 -4.29 -5.75
N ARG A 187 0.15 -2.95 -5.78
CA ARG A 187 1.34 -2.29 -5.23
C ARG A 187 1.42 -2.40 -3.70
N ALA A 188 0.27 -2.44 -3.04
CA ALA A 188 0.14 -2.52 -1.59
C ALA A 188 -0.38 -3.89 -1.11
N GLU A 189 -0.30 -4.94 -1.94
CA GLU A 189 -0.86 -6.27 -1.65
C GLU A 189 -0.22 -6.90 -0.41
N ASP A 190 1.12 -6.84 -0.30
CA ASP A 190 1.88 -7.42 0.81
C ASP A 190 2.30 -6.39 1.88
N ILE A 191 1.48 -5.37 2.08
CA ILE A 191 1.59 -4.46 3.22
C ILE A 191 0.59 -4.89 4.30
N SER A 192 1.07 -5.08 5.52
CA SER A 192 0.24 -5.35 6.69
C SER A 192 -0.32 -4.05 7.24
N PHE A 193 -1.58 -3.75 6.89
CA PHE A 193 -2.28 -2.61 7.45
C PHE A 193 -2.93 -2.98 8.78
N ASP A 194 -2.65 -2.21 9.84
CA ASP A 194 -3.34 -2.31 11.11
C ASP A 194 -4.69 -1.59 11.06
N TYR A 195 -4.68 -0.38 10.53
CA TYR A 195 -5.85 0.48 10.43
C TYR A 195 -6.03 0.99 9.00
N SER A 196 -7.27 1.12 8.59
CA SER A 196 -7.64 1.74 7.32
C SER A 196 -8.67 2.83 7.50
N VAL A 197 -8.57 3.86 6.67
CA VAL A 197 -9.49 5.00 6.70
C VAL A 197 -10.10 5.21 5.32
N PHE A 198 -11.43 5.34 5.27
CA PHE A 198 -12.17 5.74 4.09
C PHE A 198 -12.71 7.16 4.27
N THR A 199 -12.34 8.06 3.37
CA THR A 199 -12.74 9.46 3.46
C THR A 199 -14.03 9.76 2.68
N ASN A 200 -14.05 9.48 1.39
CA ASN A 200 -15.18 9.70 0.47
C ASN A 200 -14.92 9.05 -0.89
N LEU A 201 -15.98 8.97 -1.71
CA LEU A 201 -15.90 8.51 -3.09
C LEU A 201 -16.71 9.44 -4.00
N THR A 202 -16.02 10.25 -4.79
CA THR A 202 -16.58 11.10 -5.82
C THR A 202 -15.99 10.76 -7.19
N PRO A 203 -16.63 11.10 -8.33
CA PRO A 203 -16.10 10.79 -9.65
C PRO A 203 -14.68 11.32 -9.85
N ASP A 204 -13.76 10.38 -10.08
CA ASP A 204 -12.34 10.63 -10.35
C ASP A 204 -11.74 9.38 -11.01
N HIS A 205 -10.66 9.54 -11.77
CA HIS A 205 -9.93 8.41 -12.37
C HIS A 205 -10.78 7.47 -13.25
N MET A 206 -11.82 8.01 -13.94
CA MET A 206 -12.65 7.21 -14.85
C MET A 206 -11.95 6.88 -16.18
N ASP A 207 -10.80 7.43 -16.41
CA ASP A 207 -9.87 7.05 -17.48
C ASP A 207 -9.14 5.73 -17.20
N PHE A 208 -9.06 5.34 -15.93
CA PHE A 208 -8.39 4.11 -15.46
C PHE A 208 -9.40 3.02 -15.06
N HIS A 209 -10.42 3.38 -14.29
CA HIS A 209 -11.45 2.45 -13.82
C HIS A 209 -12.53 2.28 -14.85
N LYS A 210 -12.97 1.03 -15.05
CA LYS A 210 -14.00 0.67 -16.01
C LYS A 210 -15.32 1.39 -15.75
N ASP A 211 -15.69 1.48 -14.49
CA ASP A 211 -16.89 2.15 -14.00
C ASP A 211 -16.72 2.53 -12.52
N PHE A 212 -17.75 3.15 -11.95
CA PHE A 212 -17.70 3.59 -10.57
C PHE A 212 -17.71 2.44 -9.56
N GLU A 213 -18.27 1.30 -9.92
CA GLU A 213 -18.27 0.10 -9.11
C GLU A 213 -16.87 -0.55 -9.06
N ASP A 214 -16.15 -0.57 -10.18
CA ASP A 214 -14.75 -1.00 -10.24
C ASP A 214 -13.87 -0.09 -9.37
N TYR A 215 -14.09 1.23 -9.41
CA TYR A 215 -13.41 2.21 -8.57
C TYR A 215 -13.66 1.98 -7.07
N TYR A 216 -14.92 1.74 -6.69
CA TYR A 216 -15.29 1.37 -5.33
C TYR A 216 -14.63 0.07 -4.89
N ASN A 217 -14.75 -0.98 -5.69
CA ASN A 217 -14.19 -2.30 -5.38
C ASN A 217 -12.66 -2.28 -5.29
N ALA A 218 -11.99 -1.46 -6.10
CA ALA A 218 -10.55 -1.26 -5.96
C ALA A 218 -10.19 -0.72 -4.56
N LYS A 219 -10.90 0.33 -4.07
CA LYS A 219 -10.65 0.89 -2.74
C LYS A 219 -11.05 -0.07 -1.60
N LYS A 220 -12.12 -0.86 -1.77
CA LYS A 220 -12.58 -1.84 -0.78
C LYS A 220 -11.47 -2.84 -0.42
N LYS A 221 -10.56 -3.17 -1.32
CA LYS A 221 -9.44 -4.09 -1.06
C LYS A 221 -8.62 -3.70 0.17
N LEU A 222 -8.37 -2.41 0.41
CA LEU A 222 -7.64 -1.94 1.59
C LEU A 222 -8.28 -2.43 2.89
N PHE A 223 -9.60 -2.39 2.97
CA PHE A 223 -10.36 -2.74 4.18
C PHE A 223 -10.42 -4.25 4.42
N LEU A 224 -10.27 -5.03 3.35
CA LEU A 224 -10.15 -6.48 3.43
C LEU A 224 -8.77 -6.94 3.94
N GLN A 225 -7.74 -6.10 3.78
CA GLN A 225 -6.37 -6.35 4.25
C GLN A 225 -6.13 -5.86 5.69
N SER A 226 -6.95 -4.90 6.19
CA SER A 226 -6.74 -4.31 7.52
C SER A 226 -7.07 -5.28 8.64
N SER A 227 -6.17 -5.36 9.64
CA SER A 227 -6.20 -6.38 10.68
C SER A 227 -6.89 -5.94 11.98
N LYS A 228 -6.77 -4.65 12.38
CA LYS A 228 -7.26 -4.19 13.69
C LYS A 228 -8.59 -3.46 13.60
N CYS A 229 -8.70 -2.40 12.80
CA CYS A 229 -9.95 -1.65 12.66
C CYS A 229 -9.95 -0.77 11.41
N SER A 230 -11.13 -0.63 10.82
CA SER A 230 -11.39 0.31 9.73
C SER A 230 -12.21 1.49 10.25
N VAL A 231 -11.86 2.73 9.85
CA VAL A 231 -12.61 3.94 10.19
C VAL A 231 -13.23 4.50 8.90
N ILE A 232 -14.54 4.60 8.88
CA ILE A 232 -15.29 4.90 7.65
C ILE A 232 -16.13 6.16 7.85
N ASN A 233 -15.96 7.15 6.97
CA ASN A 233 -16.86 8.29 6.89
C ASN A 233 -18.20 7.85 6.27
N ILE A 234 -19.26 7.83 7.07
CA ILE A 234 -20.61 7.39 6.67
C ILE A 234 -21.51 8.52 6.16
N ASP A 235 -21.05 9.77 6.17
CA ASP A 235 -21.73 10.86 5.47
C ASP A 235 -21.63 10.68 3.94
N ASP A 236 -20.64 9.93 3.48
CA ASP A 236 -20.51 9.53 2.08
C ASP A 236 -21.34 8.27 1.80
N PRO A 237 -22.19 8.23 0.76
CA PRO A 237 -23.04 7.08 0.47
C PRO A 237 -22.28 5.78 0.24
N TYR A 238 -21.11 5.82 -0.40
CA TYR A 238 -20.24 4.65 -0.59
C TYR A 238 -19.50 4.27 0.69
N GLY A 239 -19.18 5.27 1.54
CA GLY A 239 -18.69 5.03 2.89
C GLY A 239 -19.73 4.30 3.73
N LYS A 240 -21.00 4.75 3.70
CA LYS A 240 -22.10 4.06 4.38
C LYS A 240 -22.25 2.61 3.90
N ARG A 241 -22.25 2.40 2.58
CA ARG A 241 -22.28 1.07 1.99
C ARG A 241 -21.11 0.20 2.47
N LEU A 242 -19.89 0.73 2.44
CA LEU A 242 -18.68 0.02 2.87
C LEU A 242 -18.76 -0.36 4.35
N PHE A 243 -19.22 0.55 5.20
CA PHE A 243 -19.41 0.30 6.62
C PHE A 243 -20.38 -0.86 6.85
N ASP A 244 -21.53 -0.84 6.17
CA ASP A 244 -22.56 -1.88 6.31
C ASP A 244 -22.06 -3.25 5.81
N GLU A 245 -21.32 -3.28 4.68
CA GLU A 245 -20.70 -4.50 4.13
C GLU A 245 -19.68 -5.09 5.13
N LEU A 246 -18.73 -4.28 5.63
CA LEU A 246 -17.71 -4.72 6.58
C LEU A 246 -18.30 -5.19 7.91
N LYS A 247 -19.33 -4.50 8.39
CA LYS A 247 -20.05 -4.88 9.61
C LYS A 247 -20.79 -6.21 9.44
N ALA A 248 -21.43 -6.43 8.29
CA ALA A 248 -22.10 -7.70 7.96
C ALA A 248 -21.11 -8.87 7.86
N GLU A 249 -19.85 -8.61 7.41
CA GLU A 249 -18.76 -9.57 7.38
C GLU A 249 -18.12 -9.80 8.78
N GLY A 250 -18.58 -9.11 9.84
CA GLY A 250 -18.03 -9.21 11.19
C GLY A 250 -16.65 -8.60 11.36
N ARG A 251 -16.24 -7.70 10.47
CA ARG A 251 -14.94 -7.03 10.54
C ARG A 251 -14.97 -5.89 11.57
N PRO A 252 -13.86 -5.65 12.28
CA PRO A 252 -13.74 -4.51 13.17
C PRO A 252 -13.85 -3.19 12.38
N VAL A 253 -14.93 -2.45 12.57
CA VAL A 253 -15.21 -1.21 11.87
C VAL A 253 -15.82 -0.18 12.80
N LYS A 254 -15.43 1.07 12.65
CA LYS A 254 -15.97 2.25 13.31
C LYS A 254 -16.43 3.27 12.29
N SER A 255 -17.56 3.88 12.55
CA SER A 255 -18.10 4.97 11.75
C SER A 255 -17.63 6.33 12.26
N CYS A 256 -17.40 7.27 11.35
CA CYS A 256 -17.27 8.69 11.67
C CYS A 256 -18.20 9.51 10.77
N ALA A 257 -18.73 10.62 11.29
CA ALA A 257 -19.62 11.51 10.56
C ALA A 257 -19.60 12.93 11.13
N ALA A 258 -20.03 13.89 10.33
CA ALA A 258 -20.43 15.21 10.81
C ALA A 258 -21.96 15.34 10.87
N GLU A 259 -22.70 14.64 10.00
CA GLU A 259 -24.14 14.75 9.83
C GLU A 259 -24.91 13.63 10.54
N ASP A 260 -24.43 12.38 10.47
CA ASP A 260 -25.11 11.23 11.10
C ASP A 260 -24.86 11.21 12.63
N GLU A 261 -25.97 11.37 13.39
CA GLU A 261 -25.92 11.40 14.86
C GLU A 261 -25.62 10.04 15.50
N ASN A 262 -25.78 8.96 14.75
CA ASN A 262 -25.58 7.58 15.23
C ASN A 262 -24.17 7.04 14.93
N ALA A 263 -23.27 7.88 14.40
CA ALA A 263 -21.90 7.47 14.16
C ALA A 263 -21.15 7.21 15.48
N ASP A 264 -20.25 6.20 15.47
CA ASP A 264 -19.37 5.93 16.63
C ASP A 264 -18.54 7.16 17.01
N TYR A 265 -18.09 7.94 16.02
CA TYR A 265 -17.44 9.24 16.21
C TYR A 265 -18.17 10.30 15.42
N ARG A 266 -18.55 11.40 16.04
CA ARG A 266 -19.21 12.53 15.41
C ARG A 266 -18.46 13.82 15.64
N ALA A 267 -18.29 14.62 14.59
CA ALA A 267 -17.76 15.98 14.67
C ALA A 267 -18.90 16.99 14.45
N LEU A 268 -19.42 17.61 15.53
CA LEU A 268 -20.42 18.66 15.39
C LEU A 268 -19.73 20.00 15.16
N VAL A 269 -19.73 20.46 13.91
CA VAL A 269 -19.10 21.71 13.51
C VAL A 269 -19.87 22.90 14.12
N ARG A 270 -19.21 23.65 14.99
CA ARG A 270 -19.75 24.85 15.65
C ARG A 270 -19.47 26.12 14.88
N GLU A 271 -18.30 26.22 14.28
CA GLU A 271 -17.87 27.40 13.54
C GLU A 271 -16.94 26.99 12.38
N LYS A 272 -17.09 27.65 11.23
CA LYS A 272 -16.15 27.59 10.09
C LYS A 272 -15.70 29.01 9.75
N SER A 273 -14.37 29.23 9.73
CA SER A 273 -13.78 30.50 9.36
C SER A 273 -12.54 30.29 8.47
N VAL A 274 -12.00 31.36 7.95
CA VAL A 274 -10.76 31.34 7.16
C VAL A 274 -9.57 30.87 8.03
N SER A 275 -9.62 31.10 9.34
CA SER A 275 -8.58 30.71 10.30
C SER A 275 -8.69 29.28 10.81
N GLY A 276 -9.83 28.60 10.57
CA GLY A 276 -10.02 27.22 11.00
C GLY A 276 -11.47 26.81 11.18
N THR A 277 -11.64 25.59 11.64
CA THR A 277 -12.93 25.01 11.99
C THR A 277 -12.93 24.64 13.47
N ARG A 278 -13.96 25.04 14.21
CA ARG A 278 -14.23 24.61 15.57
C ARG A 278 -15.31 23.55 15.55
N ALA A 279 -15.03 22.40 16.14
CA ALA A 279 -15.98 21.29 16.22
C ALA A 279 -15.91 20.63 17.57
N GLU A 280 -17.08 20.27 18.10
CA GLU A 280 -17.20 19.42 19.28
C GLU A 280 -17.18 17.96 18.81
N ILE A 281 -16.35 17.15 19.43
CA ILE A 281 -16.17 15.73 19.08
C ILE A 281 -16.94 14.86 20.08
N PHE A 282 -17.69 13.94 19.54
CA PHE A 282 -18.42 12.93 20.30
C PHE A 282 -17.88 11.54 19.99
N ARG A 283 -17.91 10.66 20.98
CA ARG A 283 -17.68 9.23 20.86
C ARG A 283 -18.81 8.49 21.51
N ASP A 284 -19.49 7.60 20.78
CA ASP A 284 -20.63 6.82 21.25
C ASP A 284 -21.71 7.70 21.97
N GLY A 285 -21.90 8.93 21.48
CA GLY A 285 -22.82 9.95 22.03
C GLY A 285 -22.28 10.80 23.19
N GLU A 286 -21.11 10.50 23.72
CA GLU A 286 -20.48 11.28 24.81
C GLU A 286 -19.52 12.32 24.24
N SER A 287 -19.61 13.57 24.71
CA SER A 287 -18.71 14.66 24.29
C SER A 287 -17.29 14.43 24.81
N LEU A 288 -16.33 14.51 23.92
CA LEU A 288 -14.88 14.49 24.24
C LEU A 288 -14.29 15.90 24.36
N GLY A 289 -15.10 16.96 24.07
CA GLY A 289 -14.70 18.36 24.07
C GLY A 289 -14.59 18.98 22.67
N GLU A 290 -14.16 20.25 22.62
CA GLU A 290 -13.92 21.02 21.40
C GLU A 290 -12.43 21.05 21.02
#